data_e70664f65cf56ff9da8c6346d5cd8cfd
#
_entry.id   e70664f65cf56ff9da8c6346d5cd8cfd
#
_cell.length_a   1.000
_cell.length_b   1.000
_cell.length_c   1.000
_cell.angle_alpha   90.00
_cell.angle_beta   90.00
_cell.angle_gamma   90.00
#
_symmetry.space_group_name_H-M   'P 1'
#
loop_
_entity.id
_entity.type
_entity.pdbx_description
1 polymer ?
#
loop_
_entity_poly.entity_id
_entity_poly.type
_entity_poly.pdbx_seq_one_letter_code
_entity_poly.pdbx_strand_id
1 'polypeptide(L)'
;MINYTPAGHLSSVTDAEGATESYAYDGAGNLAAKTDRNGNTTSYTYDSLNRVSSMVDGENGVTLYEYDEVRNVTAVIRPNEGVIRYQYDALDRATSMTDAEGYRTTYVYDKDSLLLSETDPRGGVTKHEYDDEGKRTKTTSPMGFVTLYSYDALGRLVATVDANQGESKATYDANGRLTSVTTPLGLTTGYEYDEMGRLTKETQQDGTILKYEYDEKGNLVKETDANGGVTVYTYDANDRLTSKTDPEGDVTKYSYNANHWITSAEDGEGYVTEYQYDANGNIVSVTDGRGNSTRFTYDGLDRLTMVVDAENGVTTYTYDEIGNATAVSTPNDATVSAAYDKNGQKVSETDGEGYTTVYTYDGNGNLTSKTDPREGTTTYTYDGVGMTATVTNYTRDGKGRITAIQDAHGNYRYLEYDPMDRIVADTDENGVRRTYAYDARGNLIQ
;
A
#
# COMPACT_ATOMS: atom_id res chain seq x y z
N MET A 1 -30.07 -12.29 -1.48
CA MET A 1 -31.30 -11.81 -2.16
C MET A 1 -31.08 -10.38 -2.60
N ILE A 2 -31.54 -9.99 -3.79
CA ILE A 2 -31.40 -8.62 -4.30
C ILE A 2 -32.81 -8.06 -4.53
N ASN A 3 -33.07 -6.88 -3.97
CA ASN A 3 -34.33 -6.19 -4.11
C ASN A 3 -34.16 -4.82 -4.79
N TYR A 4 -35.22 -4.35 -5.43
CA TYR A 4 -35.22 -3.07 -6.15
C TYR A 4 -36.42 -2.21 -5.74
N THR A 5 -36.29 -0.90 -5.83
CA THR A 5 -37.37 0.05 -5.69
C THR A 5 -38.35 -0.06 -6.87
N PRO A 6 -39.58 0.49 -6.80
CA PRO A 6 -40.47 0.56 -7.94
C PRO A 6 -39.90 1.32 -9.15
N ALA A 7 -38.93 2.23 -8.92
CA ALA A 7 -38.20 2.96 -9.97
C ALA A 7 -37.04 2.16 -10.58
N GLY A 8 -36.80 0.92 -10.12
CA GLY A 8 -35.74 0.05 -10.64
C GLY A 8 -34.35 0.27 -10.01
N HIS A 9 -34.23 1.09 -8.98
CA HIS A 9 -32.98 1.27 -8.26
C HIS A 9 -32.77 0.13 -7.24
N LEU A 10 -31.52 -0.29 -7.00
CA LEU A 10 -31.16 -1.28 -5.98
C LEU A 10 -31.61 -0.80 -4.59
N SER A 11 -32.53 -1.52 -3.91
CA SER A 11 -33.02 -1.13 -2.58
C SER A 11 -32.33 -1.90 -1.44
N SER A 12 -31.97 -3.17 -1.66
CA SER A 12 -31.23 -3.95 -0.68
C SER A 12 -30.56 -5.17 -1.28
N VAL A 13 -29.48 -5.61 -0.61
CA VAL A 13 -28.78 -6.87 -0.87
C VAL A 13 -28.68 -7.65 0.44
N THR A 14 -29.32 -8.80 0.50
CA THR A 14 -29.20 -9.74 1.63
C THR A 14 -28.23 -10.84 1.24
N ASP A 15 -27.21 -11.07 2.03
CA ASP A 15 -26.19 -12.10 1.80
C ASP A 15 -26.68 -13.51 2.18
N ALA A 16 -25.79 -14.49 2.17
CA ALA A 16 -26.13 -15.89 2.42
C ALA A 16 -26.33 -16.21 3.92
N GLU A 17 -25.82 -15.35 4.82
CA GLU A 17 -26.04 -15.45 6.28
C GLU A 17 -27.28 -14.64 6.75
N GLY A 18 -27.96 -13.93 5.81
CA GLY A 18 -29.16 -13.16 6.06
C GLY A 18 -28.93 -11.70 6.45
N ALA A 19 -27.68 -11.23 6.48
CA ALA A 19 -27.37 -9.84 6.75
C ALA A 19 -27.68 -8.96 5.53
N THR A 20 -28.26 -7.78 5.76
CA THR A 20 -28.81 -6.93 4.69
C THR A 20 -28.16 -5.57 4.65
N GLU A 21 -27.63 -5.22 3.50
CA GLU A 21 -27.22 -3.87 3.12
C GLU A 21 -28.38 -3.18 2.38
N SER A 22 -28.66 -1.91 2.70
CA SER A 22 -29.80 -1.18 2.14
C SER A 22 -29.42 0.17 1.55
N TYR A 23 -30.24 0.63 0.59
CA TYR A 23 -30.00 1.83 -0.19
C TYR A 23 -31.27 2.67 -0.27
N ALA A 24 -31.15 3.96 -0.01
CA ALA A 24 -32.23 4.93 -0.15
C ALA A 24 -31.84 6.00 -1.20
N TYR A 25 -32.86 6.51 -1.90
CA TYR A 25 -32.65 7.46 -2.99
C TYR A 25 -33.49 8.71 -2.78
N ASP A 26 -32.98 9.85 -3.25
CA ASP A 26 -33.75 11.10 -3.26
C ASP A 26 -34.79 11.12 -4.40
N GLY A 27 -35.55 12.22 -4.49
CA GLY A 27 -36.57 12.39 -5.52
C GLY A 27 -36.04 12.49 -6.95
N ALA A 28 -34.76 12.76 -7.14
CA ALA A 28 -34.10 12.81 -8.44
C ALA A 28 -33.45 11.44 -8.83
N GLY A 29 -33.48 10.47 -7.90
CA GLY A 29 -32.90 9.14 -8.10
C GLY A 29 -31.44 9.03 -7.71
N ASN A 30 -30.87 10.01 -7.05
CA ASN A 30 -29.50 9.93 -6.53
C ASN A 30 -29.48 9.12 -5.22
N LEU A 31 -28.39 8.41 -4.93
CA LEU A 31 -28.22 7.64 -3.70
C LEU A 31 -28.17 8.59 -2.49
N ALA A 32 -29.24 8.67 -1.71
CA ALA A 32 -29.31 9.52 -0.53
C ALA A 32 -28.67 8.89 0.72
N ALA A 33 -28.77 7.55 0.85
CA ALA A 33 -28.15 6.84 1.96
C ALA A 33 -27.84 5.39 1.58
N LYS A 34 -26.76 4.87 2.17
CA LYS A 34 -26.37 3.47 2.18
C LYS A 34 -26.22 3.03 3.63
N THR A 35 -26.94 1.99 4.05
CA THR A 35 -26.78 1.39 5.38
C THR A 35 -26.12 0.03 5.19
N ASP A 36 -25.00 -0.20 5.83
CA ASP A 36 -24.25 -1.46 5.78
C ASP A 36 -24.96 -2.58 6.56
N ARG A 37 -24.37 -3.76 6.60
CA ARG A 37 -24.93 -4.93 7.26
C ARG A 37 -24.91 -4.86 8.78
N ASN A 38 -24.00 -4.02 9.36
CA ASN A 38 -23.92 -3.74 10.80
C ASN A 38 -24.91 -2.63 11.22
N GLY A 39 -25.58 -1.96 10.25
CA GLY A 39 -26.53 -0.88 10.50
C GLY A 39 -25.94 0.52 10.46
N ASN A 40 -24.67 0.69 10.12
CA ASN A 40 -24.03 2.00 9.98
C ASN A 40 -24.45 2.64 8.67
N THR A 41 -24.76 3.95 8.71
CA THR A 41 -25.31 4.64 7.54
C THR A 41 -24.36 5.73 7.06
N THR A 42 -24.00 5.65 5.77
CA THR A 42 -23.40 6.76 5.03
C THR A 42 -24.48 7.48 4.24
N SER A 43 -24.59 8.81 4.39
CA SER A 43 -25.58 9.63 3.69
C SER A 43 -24.93 10.66 2.78
N TYR A 44 -25.67 11.04 1.73
CA TYR A 44 -25.19 11.94 0.68
C TYR A 44 -26.22 13.04 0.42
N THR A 45 -25.73 14.25 0.16
CA THR A 45 -26.55 15.33 -0.40
C THR A 45 -25.98 15.76 -1.74
N TYR A 46 -26.81 16.37 -2.54
CA TYR A 46 -26.47 16.74 -3.92
C TYR A 46 -26.78 18.21 -4.18
N ASP A 47 -26.03 18.81 -5.07
CA ASP A 47 -26.34 20.13 -5.59
C ASP A 47 -27.43 20.06 -6.70
N SER A 48 -27.79 21.23 -7.25
CA SER A 48 -28.81 21.34 -8.31
C SER A 48 -28.44 20.65 -9.63
N LEU A 49 -27.17 20.24 -9.81
CA LEU A 49 -26.64 19.53 -10.98
C LEU A 49 -26.45 18.03 -10.71
N ASN A 50 -27.00 17.51 -9.60
CA ASN A 50 -26.86 16.13 -9.13
C ASN A 50 -25.39 15.71 -8.89
N ARG A 51 -24.54 16.61 -8.41
CA ARG A 51 -23.19 16.32 -7.93
C ARG A 51 -23.20 16.20 -6.42
N VAL A 52 -22.45 15.25 -5.84
CA VAL A 52 -22.36 15.10 -4.39
C VAL A 52 -21.85 16.38 -3.75
N SER A 53 -22.65 17.08 -2.95
CA SER A 53 -22.24 18.28 -2.22
C SER A 53 -21.73 17.97 -0.82
N SER A 54 -22.28 16.91 -0.18
CA SER A 54 -21.75 16.40 1.09
C SER A 54 -21.91 14.88 1.20
N MET A 55 -21.04 14.30 2.01
CA MET A 55 -21.12 12.92 2.50
C MET A 55 -20.98 12.95 4.03
N VAL A 56 -21.84 12.20 4.73
CA VAL A 56 -21.73 11.96 6.17
C VAL A 56 -21.53 10.47 6.35
N ASP A 57 -20.43 10.07 6.96
CA ASP A 57 -20.07 8.66 7.18
C ASP A 57 -20.73 8.06 8.44
N GLY A 58 -20.44 6.77 8.71
CA GLY A 58 -21.03 6.01 9.82
C GLY A 58 -20.63 6.51 11.22
N GLU A 59 -19.60 7.35 11.33
CA GLU A 59 -19.15 8.02 12.58
C GLU A 59 -19.53 9.50 12.62
N ASN A 60 -20.42 9.95 11.71
CA ASN A 60 -20.85 11.33 11.52
C ASN A 60 -19.76 12.30 11.03
N GLY A 61 -18.67 11.80 10.48
CA GLY A 61 -17.66 12.60 9.78
C GLY A 61 -18.24 13.21 8.50
N VAL A 62 -18.09 14.53 8.32
CA VAL A 62 -18.66 15.26 7.20
C VAL A 62 -17.58 15.61 6.20
N THR A 63 -17.72 15.14 4.96
CA THR A 63 -16.92 15.56 3.80
C THR A 63 -17.76 16.44 2.89
N LEU A 64 -17.23 17.64 2.53
CA LEU A 64 -17.90 18.56 1.60
C LEU A 64 -17.12 18.65 0.29
N TYR A 65 -17.85 18.87 -0.82
CA TYR A 65 -17.28 18.97 -2.15
C TYR A 65 -17.70 20.29 -2.82
N GLU A 66 -16.74 21.00 -3.39
CA GLU A 66 -16.97 22.18 -4.21
C GLU A 66 -16.58 21.87 -5.67
N TYR A 67 -17.28 22.51 -6.61
CA TYR A 67 -17.12 22.26 -8.04
C TYR A 67 -17.07 23.55 -8.83
N ASP A 68 -16.40 23.52 -9.97
CA ASP A 68 -16.52 24.56 -10.98
C ASP A 68 -17.78 24.37 -11.87
N GLU A 69 -17.94 25.26 -12.84
CA GLU A 69 -19.11 25.26 -13.75
C GLU A 69 -19.13 24.05 -14.69
N VAL A 70 -17.94 23.45 -14.99
CA VAL A 70 -17.80 22.30 -15.91
C VAL A 70 -17.70 20.96 -15.18
N ARG A 71 -17.93 20.94 -13.85
CA ARG A 71 -18.04 19.76 -12.97
C ARG A 71 -16.72 19.23 -12.41
N ASN A 72 -15.61 19.92 -12.54
CA ASN A 72 -14.37 19.52 -11.86
C ASN A 72 -14.49 19.80 -10.36
N VAL A 73 -13.97 18.91 -9.52
CA VAL A 73 -13.90 19.13 -8.07
C VAL A 73 -12.82 20.17 -7.78
N THR A 74 -13.20 21.35 -7.28
CA THR A 74 -12.27 22.45 -6.94
C THR A 74 -11.81 22.41 -5.50
N ALA A 75 -12.64 21.85 -4.57
CA ALA A 75 -12.23 21.61 -3.20
C ALA A 75 -12.89 20.36 -2.61
N VAL A 76 -12.14 19.68 -1.72
CA VAL A 76 -12.64 18.66 -0.81
C VAL A 76 -12.32 19.12 0.61
N ILE A 77 -13.36 19.30 1.43
CA ILE A 77 -13.24 19.65 2.84
C ILE A 77 -13.49 18.37 3.65
N ARG A 78 -12.48 17.90 4.36
CA ARG A 78 -12.49 16.66 5.13
C ARG A 78 -13.16 16.85 6.50
N PRO A 79 -13.53 15.78 7.22
CA PRO A 79 -14.10 15.87 8.56
C PRO A 79 -13.21 16.62 9.58
N ASN A 80 -11.89 16.51 9.46
CA ASN A 80 -10.90 17.24 10.29
C ASN A 80 -10.67 18.71 9.84
N GLU A 81 -11.59 19.28 9.05
CA GLU A 81 -11.50 20.61 8.46
C GLU A 81 -10.30 20.82 7.51
N GLY A 82 -9.60 19.78 7.15
CA GLY A 82 -8.53 19.80 6.14
C GLY A 82 -9.11 20.07 4.77
N VAL A 83 -8.58 21.05 4.01
CA VAL A 83 -9.11 21.44 2.70
C VAL A 83 -8.07 21.13 1.60
N ILE A 84 -8.42 20.22 0.70
CA ILE A 84 -7.64 19.95 -0.52
C ILE A 84 -8.26 20.78 -1.65
N ARG A 85 -7.43 21.52 -2.41
CA ARG A 85 -7.88 22.35 -3.54
C ARG A 85 -7.23 21.95 -4.85
N TYR A 86 -8.01 22.02 -5.91
CA TYR A 86 -7.56 21.72 -7.26
C TYR A 86 -7.80 22.90 -8.19
N GLN A 87 -6.91 23.07 -9.18
CA GLN A 87 -7.08 24.01 -10.29
C GLN A 87 -6.95 23.24 -11.60
N TYR A 88 -7.68 23.68 -12.61
CA TYR A 88 -7.77 23.01 -13.90
C TYR A 88 -7.48 23.97 -15.03
N ASP A 89 -7.06 23.44 -16.18
CA ASP A 89 -6.96 24.20 -17.44
C ASP A 89 -8.28 24.06 -18.25
N ALA A 90 -8.28 24.67 -19.44
CA ALA A 90 -9.44 24.67 -20.33
C ALA A 90 -9.79 23.29 -20.94
N LEU A 91 -8.96 22.28 -20.71
CA LEU A 91 -9.19 20.88 -21.11
C LEU A 91 -9.52 19.99 -19.91
N ASP A 92 -9.94 20.59 -18.78
CA ASP A 92 -10.30 19.91 -17.52
C ASP A 92 -9.16 19.07 -16.91
N ARG A 93 -7.89 19.41 -17.21
CA ARG A 93 -6.74 18.73 -16.62
C ARG A 93 -6.28 19.47 -15.37
N ALA A 94 -6.00 18.76 -14.30
CA ALA A 94 -5.53 19.35 -13.06
C ALA A 94 -4.15 20.02 -13.27
N THR A 95 -4.06 21.33 -13.11
CA THR A 95 -2.81 22.10 -13.20
C THR A 95 -2.14 22.30 -11.86
N SER A 96 -2.90 22.18 -10.77
CA SER A 96 -2.33 22.13 -9.41
C SER A 96 -3.25 21.43 -8.42
N MET A 97 -2.63 20.87 -7.40
CA MET A 97 -3.26 20.41 -6.16
C MET A 97 -2.61 21.16 -5.00
N THR A 98 -3.41 21.64 -4.05
CA THR A 98 -2.95 22.16 -2.76
C THR A 98 -3.52 21.27 -1.67
N ASP A 99 -2.68 20.71 -0.84
CA ASP A 99 -3.10 19.81 0.24
C ASP A 99 -3.68 20.57 1.46
N ALA A 100 -4.06 19.85 2.50
CA ALA A 100 -4.73 20.41 3.66
C ALA A 100 -3.81 21.29 4.55
N GLU A 101 -2.49 21.18 4.42
CA GLU A 101 -1.51 22.03 5.09
C GLU A 101 -1.07 23.23 4.21
N GLY A 102 -1.60 23.32 2.98
CA GLY A 102 -1.33 24.42 2.05
C GLY A 102 -0.13 24.18 1.11
N TYR A 103 0.43 23.00 1.09
CA TYR A 103 1.52 22.64 0.19
C TYR A 103 1.00 22.37 -1.21
N ARG A 104 1.68 22.92 -2.22
CA ARG A 104 1.20 22.93 -3.59
C ARG A 104 2.08 22.14 -4.54
N THR A 105 1.47 21.19 -5.25
CA THR A 105 2.03 20.49 -6.42
C THR A 105 1.45 21.08 -7.70
N THR A 106 2.26 21.22 -8.76
CA THR A 106 1.81 21.75 -10.06
C THR A 106 2.17 20.81 -11.20
N TYR A 107 1.33 20.80 -12.24
CA TYR A 107 1.43 19.88 -13.37
C TYR A 107 1.42 20.67 -14.70
N VAL A 108 2.25 20.24 -15.63
CA VAL A 108 2.32 20.80 -16.99
C VAL A 108 2.10 19.68 -18.00
N TYR A 109 1.23 19.92 -18.96
CA TYR A 109 0.85 18.96 -19.99
C TYR A 109 1.19 19.49 -21.38
N ASP A 110 1.37 18.57 -22.33
CA ASP A 110 1.40 18.94 -23.74
C ASP A 110 -0.02 19.04 -24.33
N LYS A 111 -0.08 19.29 -25.66
CA LYS A 111 -1.35 19.37 -26.41
C LYS A 111 -2.14 18.07 -26.47
N ASP A 112 -1.48 16.92 -26.30
CA ASP A 112 -2.06 15.57 -26.35
C ASP A 112 -2.42 15.05 -24.95
N SER A 113 -2.34 15.93 -23.92
CA SER A 113 -2.62 15.66 -22.49
C SER A 113 -1.61 14.72 -21.82
N LEU A 114 -0.41 14.59 -22.35
CA LEU A 114 0.68 13.89 -21.70
C LEU A 114 1.35 14.79 -20.66
N LEU A 115 1.62 14.27 -19.46
CA LEU A 115 2.26 15.02 -18.37
C LEU A 115 3.73 15.28 -18.71
N LEU A 116 4.09 16.51 -19.02
CA LEU A 116 5.48 16.90 -19.31
C LEU A 116 6.30 17.12 -18.06
N SER A 117 5.71 17.68 -17.02
CA SER A 117 6.40 17.87 -15.74
C SER A 117 5.45 18.00 -14.56
N GLU A 118 5.96 17.59 -13.42
CA GLU A 118 5.37 17.82 -12.11
C GLU A 118 6.38 18.60 -11.25
N THR A 119 5.91 19.63 -10.56
CA THR A 119 6.71 20.37 -9.57
C THR A 119 6.14 20.10 -8.19
N ASP A 120 6.94 19.52 -7.33
CA ASP A 120 6.58 19.20 -5.97
C ASP A 120 6.54 20.47 -5.06
N PRO A 121 6.00 20.40 -3.83
CA PRO A 121 5.92 21.54 -2.91
C PRO A 121 7.27 22.17 -2.54
N ARG A 122 8.38 21.44 -2.66
CA ARG A 122 9.74 21.94 -2.40
C ARG A 122 10.37 22.61 -3.63
N GLY A 123 9.67 22.58 -4.77
CA GLY A 123 10.14 23.11 -6.05
C GLY A 123 10.98 22.12 -6.87
N GLY A 124 11.03 20.86 -6.46
CA GLY A 124 11.66 19.79 -7.23
C GLY A 124 10.84 19.48 -8.49
N VAL A 125 11.50 19.44 -9.66
CA VAL A 125 10.82 19.23 -10.94
C VAL A 125 11.17 17.88 -11.53
N THR A 126 10.17 16.99 -11.61
CA THR A 126 10.24 15.74 -12.40
C THR A 126 9.77 16.02 -13.81
N LYS A 127 10.51 15.56 -14.83
CA LYS A 127 10.17 15.75 -16.26
C LYS A 127 10.00 14.43 -16.97
N HIS A 128 9.10 14.41 -17.95
CA HIS A 128 8.81 13.24 -18.79
C HIS A 128 8.91 13.57 -20.25
N GLU A 129 9.44 12.63 -21.04
CA GLU A 129 9.46 12.68 -22.49
C GLU A 129 8.76 11.43 -23.06
N TYR A 130 8.14 11.58 -24.22
CA TYR A 130 7.29 10.56 -24.83
C TYR A 130 7.66 10.38 -26.30
N ASP A 131 7.35 9.22 -26.87
CA ASP A 131 7.40 9.00 -28.30
C ASP A 131 6.12 9.50 -29.00
N ASP A 132 6.08 9.34 -30.32
CA ASP A 132 4.93 9.79 -31.13
C ASP A 132 3.64 9.01 -30.85
N GLU A 133 3.73 7.83 -30.21
CA GLU A 133 2.59 7.01 -29.76
C GLU A 133 2.16 7.34 -28.32
N GLY A 134 2.83 8.29 -27.63
CA GLY A 134 2.53 8.70 -26.26
C GLY A 134 3.09 7.78 -25.17
N LYS A 135 4.02 6.90 -25.52
CA LYS A 135 4.71 6.06 -24.52
C LYS A 135 5.87 6.83 -23.91
N ARG A 136 6.03 6.76 -22.60
CA ARG A 136 7.10 7.47 -21.88
C ARG A 136 8.46 6.86 -22.21
N THR A 137 9.32 7.63 -22.88
CA THR A 137 10.68 7.20 -23.25
C THR A 137 11.73 7.63 -22.24
N LYS A 138 11.43 8.69 -21.43
CA LYS A 138 12.40 9.20 -20.46
C LYS A 138 11.70 9.84 -19.28
N THR A 139 12.29 9.66 -18.09
CA THR A 139 11.98 10.44 -16.88
C THR A 139 13.27 11.07 -16.38
N THR A 140 13.22 12.36 -16.02
CA THR A 140 14.31 13.08 -15.36
C THR A 140 13.84 13.51 -13.98
N SER A 141 14.49 13.05 -12.93
CA SER A 141 14.18 13.42 -11.54
C SER A 141 14.57 14.88 -11.24
N PRO A 142 14.13 15.45 -10.10
CA PRO A 142 14.55 16.80 -9.66
C PRO A 142 16.06 16.99 -9.55
N MET A 143 16.82 15.92 -9.29
CA MET A 143 18.29 15.96 -9.24
C MET A 143 18.96 15.76 -10.61
N GLY A 144 18.18 15.62 -11.68
CA GLY A 144 18.69 15.39 -13.03
C GLY A 144 19.03 13.93 -13.35
N PHE A 145 18.67 12.98 -12.47
CA PHE A 145 18.85 11.55 -12.74
C PHE A 145 17.87 11.10 -13.82
N VAL A 146 18.40 10.38 -14.80
CA VAL A 146 17.63 9.96 -15.98
C VAL A 146 17.36 8.46 -15.94
N THR A 147 16.09 8.10 -16.17
CA THR A 147 15.66 6.75 -16.48
C THR A 147 15.12 6.72 -17.91
N LEU A 148 15.60 5.79 -18.74
CA LEU A 148 15.14 5.57 -20.10
C LEU A 148 14.26 4.32 -20.16
N TYR A 149 13.30 4.33 -21.08
CA TYR A 149 12.35 3.25 -21.31
C TYR A 149 12.33 2.89 -22.79
N SER A 150 12.33 1.58 -23.09
CA SER A 150 12.27 1.07 -24.46
C SER A 150 11.13 0.08 -24.59
N TYR A 151 10.45 0.12 -25.73
CA TYR A 151 9.25 -0.66 -26.00
C TYR A 151 9.42 -1.48 -27.28
N ASP A 152 8.75 -2.60 -27.35
CA ASP A 152 8.65 -3.37 -28.59
C ASP A 152 7.55 -2.81 -29.52
N ALA A 153 7.41 -3.42 -30.71
CA ALA A 153 6.42 -3.00 -31.70
C ALA A 153 4.94 -3.14 -31.23
N LEU A 154 4.68 -3.89 -30.16
CA LEU A 154 3.35 -4.01 -29.53
C LEU A 154 3.16 -3.05 -28.37
N GLY A 155 4.15 -2.19 -28.08
CA GLY A 155 4.11 -1.22 -27.00
C GLY A 155 4.39 -1.79 -25.61
N ARG A 156 4.96 -2.99 -25.47
CA ARG A 156 5.32 -3.60 -24.21
C ARG A 156 6.71 -3.13 -23.81
N LEU A 157 6.91 -2.81 -22.52
CA LEU A 157 8.20 -2.36 -21.97
C LEU A 157 9.21 -3.52 -22.03
N VAL A 158 10.27 -3.39 -22.85
CA VAL A 158 11.30 -4.43 -23.03
C VAL A 158 12.63 -4.08 -22.36
N ALA A 159 12.89 -2.80 -22.07
CA ALA A 159 14.08 -2.42 -21.33
C ALA A 159 13.87 -1.13 -20.53
N THR A 160 14.56 -1.03 -19.38
CA THR A 160 14.76 0.21 -18.64
C THR A 160 16.26 0.41 -18.41
N VAL A 161 16.76 1.65 -18.57
CA VAL A 161 18.12 2.01 -18.22
C VAL A 161 18.07 3.06 -17.12
N ASP A 162 18.66 2.76 -15.97
CA ASP A 162 18.68 3.65 -14.82
C ASP A 162 19.80 4.71 -14.92
N ALA A 163 19.84 5.61 -13.94
CA ALA A 163 20.84 6.70 -13.91
C ALA A 163 22.30 6.23 -13.80
N ASN A 164 22.53 5.00 -13.35
CA ASN A 164 23.88 4.39 -13.28
C ASN A 164 24.20 3.54 -14.51
N GLN A 165 23.42 3.66 -15.59
CA GLN A 165 23.53 2.88 -16.82
C GLN A 165 23.24 1.37 -16.62
N GLY A 166 22.58 1.01 -15.52
CA GLY A 166 22.08 -0.35 -15.28
C GLY A 166 20.90 -0.66 -16.18
N GLU A 167 21.00 -1.68 -17.02
CA GLU A 167 19.94 -2.09 -17.94
C GLU A 167 19.18 -3.32 -17.41
N SER A 168 17.86 -3.19 -17.21
CA SER A 168 16.96 -4.30 -16.96
C SER A 168 16.18 -4.61 -18.22
N LYS A 169 15.97 -5.91 -18.53
CA LYS A 169 15.26 -6.36 -19.73
C LYS A 169 14.09 -7.26 -19.40
N ALA A 170 13.04 -7.19 -20.22
CA ALA A 170 11.90 -8.09 -20.19
C ALA A 170 11.66 -8.68 -21.56
N THR A 171 11.27 -9.97 -21.61
CA THR A 171 10.83 -10.63 -22.84
C THR A 171 9.43 -11.19 -22.67
N TYR A 172 8.73 -11.34 -23.80
CA TYR A 172 7.34 -11.77 -23.82
C TYR A 172 7.10 -12.80 -24.91
N ASP A 173 6.13 -13.66 -24.69
CA ASP A 173 5.67 -14.59 -25.72
C ASP A 173 4.71 -13.90 -26.71
N ALA A 174 4.24 -14.67 -27.70
CA ALA A 174 3.32 -14.20 -28.72
C ALA A 174 1.94 -13.75 -28.16
N ASN A 175 1.55 -14.25 -26.98
CA ASN A 175 0.30 -13.90 -26.30
C ASN A 175 0.46 -12.68 -25.36
N GLY A 176 1.68 -12.11 -25.27
CA GLY A 176 1.98 -10.96 -24.42
C GLY A 176 2.32 -11.30 -22.97
N ARG A 177 2.53 -12.58 -22.62
CA ARG A 177 2.89 -13.01 -21.28
C ARG A 177 4.39 -12.86 -21.08
N LEU A 178 4.82 -12.40 -19.89
CA LEU A 178 6.22 -12.20 -19.53
C LEU A 178 6.96 -13.55 -19.48
N THR A 179 7.98 -13.73 -20.31
CA THR A 179 8.76 -14.98 -20.34
C THR A 179 10.10 -14.87 -19.63
N SER A 180 10.65 -13.66 -19.49
CA SER A 180 11.82 -13.46 -18.64
C SER A 180 11.98 -12.01 -18.18
N VAL A 181 12.67 -11.84 -17.04
CA VAL A 181 13.23 -10.55 -16.59
C VAL A 181 14.71 -10.75 -16.34
N THR A 182 15.54 -9.88 -16.92
CA THR A 182 16.99 -9.85 -16.70
C THR A 182 17.36 -8.58 -15.95
N THR A 183 18.07 -8.70 -14.84
CA THR A 183 18.53 -7.56 -14.02
C THR A 183 19.76 -6.89 -14.64
N PRO A 184 20.19 -5.70 -14.16
CA PRO A 184 21.45 -5.07 -14.60
C PRO A 184 22.72 -5.92 -14.39
N LEU A 185 22.68 -6.91 -13.52
CA LEU A 185 23.77 -7.89 -13.31
C LEU A 185 23.78 -9.02 -14.32
N GLY A 186 22.81 -9.05 -15.25
CA GLY A 186 22.63 -10.15 -16.20
C GLY A 186 21.99 -11.40 -15.61
N LEU A 187 21.44 -11.33 -14.39
CA LEU A 187 20.75 -12.44 -13.75
C LEU A 187 19.31 -12.50 -14.28
N THR A 188 18.87 -13.67 -14.70
CA THR A 188 17.57 -13.84 -15.39
C THR A 188 16.64 -14.74 -14.59
N THR A 189 15.40 -14.27 -14.38
CA THR A 189 14.26 -15.09 -13.95
C THR A 189 13.40 -15.41 -15.16
N GLY A 190 13.08 -16.68 -15.36
CA GLY A 190 12.29 -17.18 -16.51
C GLY A 190 10.94 -17.73 -16.08
N TYR A 191 9.91 -17.59 -16.94
CA TYR A 191 8.53 -17.97 -16.68
C TYR A 191 7.98 -18.81 -17.82
N GLU A 192 7.31 -19.93 -17.50
CA GLU A 192 6.61 -20.79 -18.45
C GLU A 192 5.12 -20.88 -18.07
N TYR A 193 4.28 -21.00 -19.08
CA TYR A 193 2.82 -20.97 -18.92
C TYR A 193 2.16 -22.12 -19.64
N ASP A 194 1.02 -22.56 -19.16
CA ASP A 194 0.16 -23.49 -19.88
C ASP A 194 -0.63 -22.77 -21.00
N GLU A 195 -1.43 -23.56 -21.72
CA GLU A 195 -2.27 -23.06 -22.83
C GLU A 195 -3.33 -22.06 -22.36
N MET A 196 -3.76 -22.13 -21.11
CA MET A 196 -4.73 -21.19 -20.49
C MET A 196 -4.07 -19.93 -19.95
N GLY A 197 -2.74 -19.81 -19.98
CA GLY A 197 -1.98 -18.64 -19.53
C GLY A 197 -1.63 -18.65 -18.05
N ARG A 198 -1.77 -19.78 -17.35
CA ARG A 198 -1.41 -19.92 -15.95
C ARG A 198 0.07 -20.27 -15.82
N LEU A 199 0.77 -19.68 -14.84
CA LEU A 199 2.20 -19.92 -14.61
C LEU A 199 2.42 -21.37 -14.15
N THR A 200 3.17 -22.15 -14.90
CA THR A 200 3.48 -23.55 -14.56
C THR A 200 4.89 -23.75 -14.04
N LYS A 201 5.78 -22.79 -14.36
CA LYS A 201 7.17 -22.89 -13.93
C LYS A 201 7.81 -21.51 -13.84
N GLU A 202 8.55 -21.30 -12.76
CA GLU A 202 9.48 -20.19 -12.60
C GLU A 202 10.90 -20.74 -12.44
N THR A 203 11.84 -20.19 -13.22
CA THR A 203 13.27 -20.49 -13.07
C THR A 203 13.92 -19.23 -12.50
N GLN A 204 14.40 -19.32 -11.28
CA GLN A 204 15.02 -18.20 -10.56
C GLN A 204 16.44 -17.94 -11.07
N GLN A 205 17.02 -16.80 -10.67
CA GLN A 205 18.34 -16.33 -11.10
C GLN A 205 19.50 -17.27 -10.78
N ASP A 206 19.37 -18.11 -9.76
CA ASP A 206 20.35 -19.14 -9.35
C ASP A 206 20.10 -20.51 -10.03
N GLY A 207 19.13 -20.59 -10.94
CA GLY A 207 18.72 -21.81 -11.61
C GLY A 207 17.72 -22.67 -10.84
N THR A 208 17.30 -22.23 -9.66
CA THR A 208 16.25 -22.89 -8.88
C THR A 208 14.92 -22.87 -9.63
N ILE A 209 14.15 -23.96 -9.53
CA ILE A 209 12.89 -24.14 -10.24
C ILE A 209 11.75 -24.29 -9.24
N LEU A 210 10.72 -23.44 -9.40
CA LEU A 210 9.41 -23.57 -8.78
C LEU A 210 8.44 -24.11 -9.83
N LYS A 211 7.48 -24.99 -9.45
CA LYS A 211 6.48 -25.55 -10.37
C LYS A 211 5.09 -25.45 -9.76
N TYR A 212 4.10 -25.25 -10.64
CA TYR A 212 2.70 -25.08 -10.29
C TYR A 212 1.82 -25.96 -11.17
N GLU A 213 0.87 -26.66 -10.55
CA GLU A 213 -0.11 -27.50 -11.26
C GLU A 213 -1.52 -27.04 -10.87
N TYR A 214 -2.44 -27.06 -11.81
CA TYR A 214 -3.79 -26.53 -11.64
C TYR A 214 -4.83 -27.56 -12.04
N ASP A 215 -6.02 -27.47 -11.42
CA ASP A 215 -7.17 -28.24 -11.86
C ASP A 215 -7.83 -27.64 -13.12
N GLU A 216 -8.88 -28.27 -13.61
CA GLU A 216 -9.63 -27.81 -14.79
C GLU A 216 -10.32 -26.46 -14.59
N LYS A 217 -10.64 -26.08 -13.34
CA LYS A 217 -11.26 -24.80 -12.99
C LYS A 217 -10.24 -23.66 -12.85
N GLY A 218 -8.95 -23.99 -12.69
CA GLY A 218 -7.86 -23.04 -12.52
C GLY A 218 -7.37 -22.87 -11.08
N ASN A 219 -7.84 -23.70 -10.15
CA ASN A 219 -7.33 -23.71 -8.80
C ASN A 219 -5.92 -24.33 -8.76
N LEU A 220 -5.00 -23.74 -8.00
CA LEU A 220 -3.65 -24.30 -7.78
C LEU A 220 -3.78 -25.54 -6.90
N VAL A 221 -3.53 -26.73 -7.46
CA VAL A 221 -3.65 -28.00 -6.70
C VAL A 221 -2.32 -28.52 -6.20
N LYS A 222 -1.21 -28.04 -6.78
CA LYS A 222 0.12 -28.46 -6.34
C LYS A 222 1.18 -27.40 -6.65
N GLU A 223 2.04 -27.20 -5.69
CA GLU A 223 3.24 -26.37 -5.78
C GLU A 223 4.47 -27.22 -5.46
N THR A 224 5.56 -27.04 -6.17
CA THR A 224 6.85 -27.67 -5.86
C THR A 224 7.86 -26.55 -5.62
N ASP A 225 8.42 -26.52 -4.42
CA ASP A 225 9.40 -25.52 -4.02
C ASP A 225 10.80 -25.76 -4.59
N ALA A 226 11.72 -24.86 -4.25
CA ALA A 226 13.12 -24.87 -4.68
C ALA A 226 13.89 -26.15 -4.30
N ASN A 227 13.51 -26.80 -3.24
CA ASN A 227 14.16 -28.00 -2.69
C ASN A 227 13.48 -29.30 -3.15
N GLY A 228 12.41 -29.19 -3.95
CA GLY A 228 11.59 -30.28 -4.39
C GLY A 228 10.49 -30.67 -3.39
N GLY A 229 10.30 -29.89 -2.34
CA GLY A 229 9.19 -30.02 -1.41
C GLY A 229 7.86 -29.77 -2.10
N VAL A 230 6.85 -30.58 -1.84
CA VAL A 230 5.57 -30.55 -2.51
C VAL A 230 4.47 -30.12 -1.54
N THR A 231 3.78 -29.04 -1.87
CA THR A 231 2.55 -28.62 -1.19
C THR A 231 1.35 -28.98 -2.07
N VAL A 232 0.32 -29.61 -1.47
CA VAL A 232 -0.91 -30.03 -2.18
C VAL A 232 -2.10 -29.28 -1.60
N TYR A 233 -3.01 -28.85 -2.47
CA TYR A 233 -4.21 -28.09 -2.13
C TYR A 233 -5.45 -28.83 -2.62
N THR A 234 -6.52 -28.82 -1.83
CA THR A 234 -7.82 -29.35 -2.23
C THR A 234 -8.90 -28.29 -2.08
N TYR A 235 -9.94 -28.38 -2.89
CA TYR A 235 -11.00 -27.39 -2.96
C TYR A 235 -12.38 -28.04 -2.93
N ASP A 236 -13.38 -27.30 -2.49
CA ASP A 236 -14.77 -27.71 -2.57
C ASP A 236 -15.40 -27.31 -3.94
N ALA A 237 -16.69 -27.61 -4.08
CA ALA A 237 -17.45 -27.32 -5.31
C ALA A 237 -17.55 -25.81 -5.64
N ASN A 238 -17.34 -24.93 -4.65
CA ASN A 238 -17.36 -23.46 -4.77
C ASN A 238 -15.93 -22.86 -4.89
N ASP A 239 -14.93 -23.69 -5.18
CA ASP A 239 -13.53 -23.33 -5.32
C ASP A 239 -12.89 -22.73 -4.05
N ARG A 240 -13.41 -23.11 -2.84
CA ARG A 240 -12.83 -22.73 -1.56
C ARG A 240 -11.82 -23.80 -1.13
N LEU A 241 -10.66 -23.35 -0.62
CA LEU A 241 -9.58 -24.22 -0.14
C LEU A 241 -10.06 -25.06 1.07
N THR A 242 -10.19 -26.37 0.93
CA THR A 242 -10.60 -27.27 2.03
C THR A 242 -9.44 -27.87 2.79
N SER A 243 -8.29 -28.08 2.11
CA SER A 243 -7.07 -28.48 2.81
C SER A 243 -5.80 -28.02 2.09
N LYS A 244 -4.75 -27.86 2.88
CA LYS A 244 -3.36 -27.70 2.44
C LYS A 244 -2.53 -28.79 3.12
N THR A 245 -1.78 -29.56 2.35
CA THR A 245 -0.78 -30.51 2.84
C THR A 245 0.59 -29.94 2.51
N ASP A 246 1.42 -29.71 3.52
CA ASP A 246 2.77 -29.20 3.32
C ASP A 246 3.76 -30.30 2.90
N PRO A 247 5.05 -29.98 2.59
CA PRO A 247 6.05 -30.97 2.19
C PRO A 247 6.39 -32.01 3.26
N GLU A 248 6.17 -31.72 4.53
CA GLU A 248 6.39 -32.62 5.66
C GLU A 248 5.22 -33.58 5.86
N GLY A 249 4.09 -33.30 5.20
CA GLY A 249 2.86 -34.11 5.24
C GLY A 249 1.85 -33.61 6.27
N ASP A 250 2.08 -32.48 6.89
CA ASP A 250 1.14 -31.86 7.81
C ASP A 250 -0.05 -31.27 7.05
N VAL A 251 -1.26 -31.55 7.53
CA VAL A 251 -2.51 -31.18 6.86
C VAL A 251 -3.24 -30.11 7.65
N THR A 252 -3.37 -28.92 7.06
CA THR A 252 -4.27 -27.88 7.56
C THR A 252 -5.61 -27.99 6.83
N LYS A 253 -6.74 -28.00 7.57
CA LYS A 253 -8.10 -28.07 7.00
C LYS A 253 -8.88 -26.80 7.31
N TYR A 254 -9.79 -26.40 6.41
CA TYR A 254 -10.58 -25.18 6.53
C TYR A 254 -12.08 -25.48 6.39
N SER A 255 -12.89 -24.81 7.21
CA SER A 255 -14.35 -24.79 7.08
C SER A 255 -14.84 -23.36 6.85
N TYR A 256 -16.02 -23.24 6.25
CA TYR A 256 -16.56 -21.94 5.81
C TYR A 256 -18.04 -21.79 6.12
N ASN A 257 -18.48 -20.57 6.39
CA ASN A 257 -19.90 -20.25 6.42
C ASN A 257 -20.46 -20.02 5.01
N ALA A 258 -21.73 -19.63 4.93
CA ALA A 258 -22.42 -19.42 3.66
C ALA A 258 -21.91 -18.16 2.91
N ASN A 259 -21.30 -17.19 3.61
CA ASN A 259 -20.64 -16.04 3.01
C ASN A 259 -19.19 -16.31 2.54
N HIS A 260 -18.76 -17.58 2.61
CA HIS A 260 -17.41 -18.03 2.26
C HIS A 260 -16.30 -17.53 3.21
N TRP A 261 -16.65 -17.11 4.44
CA TRP A 261 -15.68 -16.77 5.47
C TRP A 261 -15.23 -18.02 6.22
N ILE A 262 -13.94 -18.12 6.56
CA ILE A 262 -13.37 -19.24 7.28
C ILE A 262 -13.97 -19.27 8.69
N THR A 263 -14.68 -20.33 9.06
CA THR A 263 -15.22 -20.54 10.42
C THR A 263 -14.30 -21.34 11.30
N SER A 264 -13.45 -22.20 10.71
CA SER A 264 -12.42 -22.91 11.45
C SER A 264 -11.22 -23.28 10.59
N ALA A 265 -10.06 -23.38 11.24
CA ALA A 265 -8.84 -23.95 10.69
C ALA A 265 -8.34 -25.03 11.67
N GLU A 266 -8.16 -26.29 11.21
CA GLU A 266 -7.57 -27.40 11.94
C GLU A 266 -6.14 -27.59 11.44
N ASP A 267 -5.16 -27.56 12.35
CA ASP A 267 -3.74 -27.80 12.01
C ASP A 267 -3.41 -29.31 11.92
N GLY A 268 -2.16 -29.65 11.54
CA GLY A 268 -1.69 -31.04 11.41
C GLY A 268 -1.70 -31.85 12.72
N GLU A 269 -1.73 -31.17 13.86
CA GLU A 269 -1.80 -31.77 15.18
C GLU A 269 -3.26 -31.96 15.68
N GLY A 270 -4.24 -31.42 14.91
CA GLY A 270 -5.67 -31.50 15.20
C GLY A 270 -6.20 -30.39 16.12
N TYR A 271 -5.41 -29.33 16.38
CA TYR A 271 -5.91 -28.14 17.06
C TYR A 271 -6.77 -27.32 16.13
N VAL A 272 -7.96 -26.93 16.59
CA VAL A 272 -8.93 -26.16 15.82
C VAL A 272 -8.94 -24.72 16.31
N THR A 273 -8.62 -23.79 15.43
CA THR A 273 -8.87 -22.35 15.63
C THR A 273 -10.22 -21.99 15.02
N GLU A 274 -11.11 -21.40 15.81
CA GLU A 274 -12.45 -20.99 15.40
C GLU A 274 -12.55 -19.47 15.23
N TYR A 275 -13.32 -19.03 14.23
CA TYR A 275 -13.52 -17.63 13.89
C TYR A 275 -15.01 -17.29 13.88
N GLN A 276 -15.36 -16.13 14.45
CA GLN A 276 -16.68 -15.55 14.39
C GLN A 276 -16.62 -14.16 13.78
N TYR A 277 -17.65 -13.76 13.08
CA TYR A 277 -17.72 -12.53 12.30
C TYR A 277 -18.97 -11.72 12.67
N ASP A 278 -18.86 -10.39 12.54
CA ASP A 278 -20.04 -9.54 12.48
C ASP A 278 -20.71 -9.61 11.08
N ALA A 279 -21.75 -8.83 10.87
CA ALA A 279 -22.49 -8.86 9.64
C ALA A 279 -21.73 -8.25 8.43
N ASN A 280 -20.74 -7.36 8.67
CA ASN A 280 -19.89 -6.80 7.63
C ASN A 280 -18.73 -7.73 7.23
N GLY A 281 -18.41 -8.75 8.07
CA GLY A 281 -17.32 -9.69 7.86
C GLY A 281 -16.07 -9.39 8.69
N ASN A 282 -16.14 -8.50 9.66
CA ASN A 282 -15.06 -8.26 10.60
C ASN A 282 -14.99 -9.43 11.61
N ILE A 283 -13.79 -9.91 11.95
CA ILE A 283 -13.60 -10.97 12.95
C ILE A 283 -13.92 -10.39 14.34
N VAL A 284 -14.97 -10.91 15.00
CA VAL A 284 -15.35 -10.48 16.36
C VAL A 284 -14.87 -11.42 17.45
N SER A 285 -14.47 -12.65 17.08
CA SER A 285 -13.86 -13.61 18.02
C SER A 285 -12.93 -14.57 17.30
N VAL A 286 -11.79 -14.86 17.91
CA VAL A 286 -10.89 -15.98 17.56
C VAL A 286 -10.71 -16.84 18.79
N THR A 287 -11.00 -18.14 18.68
CA THR A 287 -10.78 -19.12 19.76
C THR A 287 -9.71 -20.10 19.29
N ASP A 288 -8.60 -20.20 20.02
CA ASP A 288 -7.52 -21.13 19.69
C ASP A 288 -7.88 -22.59 20.04
N GLY A 289 -7.05 -23.54 19.59
CA GLY A 289 -7.24 -24.96 19.83
C GLY A 289 -7.14 -25.40 21.31
N ARG A 290 -6.82 -24.49 22.23
CA ARG A 290 -6.82 -24.68 23.68
C ARG A 290 -8.06 -24.10 24.35
N GLY A 291 -8.93 -23.41 23.58
CA GLY A 291 -10.15 -22.79 24.08
C GLY A 291 -9.94 -21.34 24.56
N ASN A 292 -8.78 -20.74 24.33
CA ASN A 292 -8.55 -19.34 24.67
C ASN A 292 -9.20 -18.44 23.60
N SER A 293 -10.02 -17.48 24.02
CA SER A 293 -10.75 -16.60 23.08
C SER A 293 -10.27 -15.16 23.19
N THR A 294 -9.92 -14.58 22.03
CA THR A 294 -9.71 -13.14 21.86
C THR A 294 -10.92 -12.56 21.17
N ARG A 295 -11.44 -11.41 21.66
CA ARG A 295 -12.61 -10.73 21.10
C ARG A 295 -12.25 -9.36 20.58
N PHE A 296 -12.93 -8.95 19.52
CA PHE A 296 -12.68 -7.70 18.80
C PHE A 296 -13.99 -6.90 18.67
N THR A 297 -13.88 -5.58 18.78
CA THR A 297 -15.01 -4.66 18.58
C THR A 297 -14.60 -3.57 17.59
N TYR A 298 -15.54 -3.16 16.76
CA TYR A 298 -15.31 -2.19 15.68
C TYR A 298 -16.28 -1.00 15.80
N ASP A 299 -15.91 0.12 15.23
CA ASP A 299 -16.77 1.30 15.08
C ASP A 299 -17.59 1.27 13.75
N GLY A 300 -18.33 2.32 13.47
CA GLY A 300 -19.17 2.45 12.28
C GLY A 300 -18.43 2.59 10.94
N LEU A 301 -17.09 2.62 10.96
CA LEU A 301 -16.22 2.59 9.78
C LEU A 301 -15.40 1.29 9.70
N ASP A 302 -15.82 0.23 10.44
CA ASP A 302 -15.12 -1.06 10.55
C ASP A 302 -13.68 -0.93 11.09
N ARG A 303 -13.36 0.12 11.87
CA ARG A 303 -12.07 0.28 12.53
C ARG A 303 -12.09 -0.40 13.89
N LEU A 304 -11.00 -1.12 14.24
CA LEU A 304 -10.88 -1.84 15.50
C LEU A 304 -10.83 -0.87 16.70
N THR A 305 -11.81 -0.94 17.60
CA THR A 305 -11.88 -0.07 18.79
C THR A 305 -11.49 -0.76 20.09
N MET A 306 -11.61 -2.09 20.16
CA MET A 306 -11.28 -2.84 21.37
C MET A 306 -10.84 -4.26 21.04
N VAL A 307 -9.84 -4.74 21.78
CA VAL A 307 -9.42 -6.14 21.87
C VAL A 307 -9.52 -6.58 23.32
N VAL A 308 -10.16 -7.71 23.55
CA VAL A 308 -10.16 -8.40 24.86
C VAL A 308 -9.44 -9.72 24.68
N ASP A 309 -8.27 -9.89 25.29
CA ASP A 309 -7.48 -11.10 25.22
C ASP A 309 -8.07 -12.25 26.08
N ALA A 310 -7.45 -13.42 26.05
CA ALA A 310 -7.91 -14.61 26.76
C ALA A 310 -7.83 -14.48 28.29
N GLU A 311 -6.96 -13.63 28.81
CA GLU A 311 -6.83 -13.29 30.23
C GLU A 311 -7.76 -12.16 30.65
N ASN A 312 -8.65 -11.67 29.77
CA ASN A 312 -9.53 -10.50 29.91
C ASN A 312 -8.77 -9.18 30.00
N GLY A 313 -7.54 -9.12 29.52
CA GLY A 313 -6.82 -7.88 29.30
C GLY A 313 -7.49 -7.06 28.17
N VAL A 314 -7.74 -5.78 28.42
CA VAL A 314 -8.44 -4.91 27.46
C VAL A 314 -7.46 -3.93 26.82
N THR A 315 -7.37 -3.95 25.49
CA THR A 315 -6.70 -2.93 24.70
C THR A 315 -7.75 -2.13 23.96
N THR A 316 -7.72 -0.80 24.04
CA THR A 316 -8.65 0.07 23.32
C THR A 316 -7.92 0.99 22.34
N TYR A 317 -8.61 1.34 21.27
CA TYR A 317 -8.13 2.22 20.20
C TYR A 317 -9.12 3.36 20.01
N THR A 318 -8.62 4.57 19.84
CA THR A 318 -9.42 5.74 19.45
C THR A 318 -8.85 6.35 18.17
N TYR A 319 -9.70 7.02 17.42
CA TYR A 319 -9.35 7.56 16.11
C TYR A 319 -9.82 9.01 15.99
N ASP A 320 -9.13 9.77 15.15
CA ASP A 320 -9.64 11.06 14.68
C ASP A 320 -10.66 10.88 13.55
N GLU A 321 -11.19 11.99 13.07
CA GLU A 321 -12.26 12.05 12.07
C GLU A 321 -11.81 11.56 10.68
N ILE A 322 -10.49 11.45 10.40
CA ILE A 322 -9.95 10.95 9.13
C ILE A 322 -9.32 9.57 9.25
N GLY A 323 -9.42 8.94 10.44
CA GLY A 323 -9.05 7.54 10.67
C GLY A 323 -7.66 7.31 11.23
N ASN A 324 -6.93 8.34 11.66
CA ASN A 324 -5.65 8.15 12.34
C ASN A 324 -5.87 7.70 13.79
N ALA A 325 -5.08 6.73 14.27
CA ALA A 325 -5.18 6.26 15.66
C ALA A 325 -4.63 7.31 16.64
N THR A 326 -5.51 7.91 17.43
CA THR A 326 -5.17 8.98 18.40
C THR A 326 -4.75 8.46 19.76
N ALA A 327 -5.23 7.29 20.18
CA ALA A 327 -4.72 6.63 21.38
C ALA A 327 -4.85 5.11 21.32
N VAL A 328 -3.93 4.45 22.02
CA VAL A 328 -3.96 3.01 22.31
C VAL A 328 -3.75 2.86 23.83
N SER A 329 -4.73 2.30 24.54
CA SER A 329 -4.61 1.96 25.96
C SER A 329 -4.48 0.47 26.11
N THR A 330 -3.46 0.03 26.85
CA THR A 330 -3.16 -1.39 27.08
C THR A 330 -3.78 -1.89 28.40
N PRO A 331 -3.84 -3.22 28.68
CA PRO A 331 -4.37 -3.77 29.92
C PRO A 331 -3.66 -3.29 31.21
N ASN A 332 -2.45 -2.75 31.09
CA ASN A 332 -1.67 -2.22 32.23
C ASN A 332 -1.92 -0.71 32.46
N ASP A 333 -3.00 -0.15 31.95
CA ASP A 333 -3.36 1.26 31.99
C ASP A 333 -2.33 2.21 31.35
N ALA A 334 -1.36 1.68 30.61
CA ALA A 334 -0.45 2.49 29.83
C ALA A 334 -1.17 2.96 28.56
N THR A 335 -1.22 4.29 28.34
CA THR A 335 -1.83 4.87 27.15
C THR A 335 -0.75 5.56 26.32
N VAL A 336 -0.60 5.13 25.08
CA VAL A 336 0.16 5.84 24.05
C VAL A 336 -0.84 6.68 23.26
N SER A 337 -0.58 7.99 23.13
CA SER A 337 -1.43 8.88 22.34
C SER A 337 -0.64 9.59 21.24
N ALA A 338 -1.32 9.93 20.16
CA ALA A 338 -0.73 10.63 19.02
C ALA A 338 -1.67 11.76 18.55
N ALA A 339 -1.06 12.85 18.07
CA ALA A 339 -1.78 13.90 17.35
C ALA A 339 -1.27 13.99 15.91
N TYR A 340 -2.15 14.42 15.03
CA TYR A 340 -1.91 14.47 13.59
C TYR A 340 -2.23 15.87 13.04
N ASP A 341 -1.56 16.23 11.96
CA ASP A 341 -1.88 17.43 11.19
C ASP A 341 -3.08 17.17 10.25
N LYS A 342 -3.47 18.17 9.47
CA LYS A 342 -4.61 18.06 8.55
C LYS A 342 -4.37 17.14 7.37
N ASN A 343 -3.11 16.80 7.08
CA ASN A 343 -2.74 15.79 6.08
C ASN A 343 -2.77 14.36 6.65
N GLY A 344 -2.86 14.19 7.99
CA GLY A 344 -2.79 12.91 8.68
C GLY A 344 -1.35 12.50 9.03
N GLN A 345 -0.38 13.41 9.03
CA GLN A 345 0.98 13.16 9.46
C GLN A 345 1.08 13.30 10.99
N LYS A 346 1.76 12.35 11.67
CA LYS A 346 1.89 12.36 13.12
C LYS A 346 2.77 13.52 13.58
N VAL A 347 2.20 14.52 14.27
CA VAL A 347 2.92 15.70 14.79
C VAL A 347 3.37 15.53 16.23
N SER A 348 2.76 14.63 17.00
CA SER A 348 3.25 14.24 18.32
C SER A 348 2.85 12.82 18.70
N GLU A 349 3.63 12.23 19.61
CA GLU A 349 3.35 10.96 20.24
C GLU A 349 3.74 11.05 21.72
N THR A 350 2.82 10.67 22.61
CA THR A 350 3.05 10.63 24.06
C THR A 350 3.01 9.18 24.50
N ASP A 351 4.09 8.71 25.13
CA ASP A 351 4.17 7.34 25.65
C ASP A 351 3.37 7.14 26.95
N GLY A 352 3.28 5.89 27.42
CA GLY A 352 2.54 5.54 28.64
C GLY A 352 3.09 6.15 29.93
N GLU A 353 4.27 6.76 29.91
CA GLU A 353 4.88 7.48 31.03
C GLU A 353 4.67 9.00 30.92
N GLY A 354 4.00 9.48 29.86
CA GLY A 354 3.67 10.89 29.62
C GLY A 354 4.77 11.68 28.92
N TYR A 355 5.79 11.04 28.39
CA TYR A 355 6.83 11.72 27.61
C TYR A 355 6.39 11.90 26.17
N THR A 356 6.48 13.16 25.69
CA THR A 356 6.01 13.51 24.35
C THR A 356 7.19 13.72 23.39
N THR A 357 7.17 12.99 22.28
CA THR A 357 8.01 13.22 21.11
C THR A 357 7.22 14.05 20.09
N VAL A 358 7.85 15.08 19.51
CA VAL A 358 7.24 15.98 18.52
C VAL A 358 7.92 15.80 17.17
N TYR A 359 7.12 15.86 16.10
CA TYR A 359 7.55 15.65 14.71
C TYR A 359 7.16 16.85 13.86
N THR A 360 8.02 17.21 12.90
CA THR A 360 7.69 18.21 11.86
C THR A 360 8.02 17.67 10.49
N TYR A 361 7.35 18.18 9.47
CA TYR A 361 7.47 17.68 8.09
C TYR A 361 7.68 18.84 7.11
N ASP A 362 8.27 18.52 5.96
CA ASP A 362 8.32 19.43 4.82
C ASP A 362 7.08 19.27 3.92
N GLY A 363 6.98 20.08 2.86
CA GLY A 363 5.85 20.06 1.94
C GLY A 363 5.69 18.77 1.12
N ASN A 364 6.71 17.92 1.07
CA ASN A 364 6.65 16.60 0.43
C ASN A 364 6.30 15.47 1.41
N GLY A 365 6.04 15.82 2.70
CA GLY A 365 5.74 14.86 3.76
C GLY A 365 6.96 14.19 4.38
N ASN A 366 8.17 14.66 4.11
CA ASN A 366 9.38 14.11 4.72
C ASN A 366 9.56 14.67 6.14
N LEU A 367 9.93 13.82 7.10
CA LEU A 367 10.18 14.21 8.49
C LEU A 367 11.37 15.16 8.60
N THR A 368 11.16 16.43 8.99
CA THR A 368 12.23 17.42 9.11
C THR A 368 12.82 17.52 10.49
N SER A 369 12.03 17.21 11.54
CA SER A 369 12.57 17.09 12.89
C SER A 369 11.81 16.06 13.73
N LYS A 370 12.55 15.48 14.68
CA LYS A 370 12.04 14.69 15.80
C LYS A 370 12.62 15.28 17.08
N THR A 371 11.79 15.76 17.99
CA THR A 371 12.21 16.28 19.30
C THR A 371 11.79 15.31 20.38
N ASP A 372 12.77 14.68 21.02
CA ASP A 372 12.59 13.83 22.20
C ASP A 372 12.82 14.69 23.46
N PRO A 373 11.92 14.71 24.45
CA PRO A 373 12.07 15.50 25.67
C PRO A 373 13.33 15.16 26.49
N ARG A 374 13.88 13.97 26.32
CA ARG A 374 15.04 13.49 27.07
C ARG A 374 16.38 13.71 26.33
N GLU A 375 16.37 13.60 25.01
CA GLU A 375 17.58 13.57 24.20
C GLU A 375 17.79 14.81 23.32
N GLY A 376 16.78 15.68 23.24
CA GLY A 376 16.82 16.88 22.41
C GLY A 376 16.25 16.65 20.99
N THR A 377 16.62 17.52 20.06
CA THR A 377 16.03 17.54 18.72
C THR A 377 16.99 16.95 17.69
N THR A 378 16.50 15.96 16.93
CA THR A 378 17.15 15.48 15.72
C THR A 378 16.50 16.15 14.51
N THR A 379 17.30 16.75 13.63
CA THR A 379 16.82 17.35 12.38
C THR A 379 17.22 16.51 11.18
N TYR A 380 16.38 16.51 10.16
CA TYR A 380 16.57 15.77 8.91
C TYR A 380 16.50 16.76 7.76
N THR A 381 17.37 16.60 6.79
CA THR A 381 17.31 17.30 5.52
C THR A 381 17.15 16.27 4.39
N TYR A 382 16.65 16.71 3.26
CA TYR A 382 16.37 15.83 2.13
C TYR A 382 16.92 16.46 0.85
N ASP A 383 17.42 15.61 -0.04
CA ASP A 383 17.79 16.04 -1.40
C ASP A 383 16.54 16.23 -2.27
N GLY A 384 16.77 16.63 -3.53
CA GLY A 384 15.68 16.91 -4.47
C GLY A 384 14.84 15.70 -4.90
N VAL A 385 15.20 14.47 -4.49
CA VAL A 385 14.41 13.25 -4.72
C VAL A 385 13.83 12.67 -3.42
N GLY A 386 13.94 13.42 -2.30
CA GLY A 386 13.37 13.03 -1.02
C GLY A 386 14.15 11.95 -0.27
N MET A 387 15.43 11.72 -0.63
CA MET A 387 16.28 10.78 0.11
C MET A 387 16.85 11.46 1.34
N THR A 388 16.75 10.79 2.50
CA THR A 388 17.16 11.34 3.80
C THR A 388 18.64 11.71 3.84
N ALA A 389 18.92 12.94 4.23
CA ALA A 389 20.24 13.44 4.59
C ALA A 389 20.19 13.89 6.04
N THR A 390 20.59 13.03 7.02
CA THR A 390 20.72 13.50 8.42
C THR A 390 22.03 14.25 8.62
N VAL A 391 21.99 15.38 9.34
CA VAL A 391 23.01 16.22 10.00
C VAL A 391 24.49 16.12 9.55
N THR A 392 24.78 15.45 8.48
CA THR A 392 26.09 15.24 7.89
C THR A 392 25.99 15.36 6.37
N ASN A 393 27.03 15.84 5.73
CA ASN A 393 27.05 15.92 4.27
C ASN A 393 27.05 14.51 3.67
N TYR A 394 26.06 14.20 2.84
CA TYR A 394 26.03 12.95 2.08
C TYR A 394 26.41 13.21 0.63
N THR A 395 27.29 12.38 0.12
CA THR A 395 27.46 12.24 -1.33
C THR A 395 26.56 11.09 -1.80
N ARG A 396 25.89 11.28 -2.92
CA ARG A 396 25.01 10.29 -3.53
C ARG A 396 25.42 10.02 -4.97
N ASP A 397 25.14 8.80 -5.43
CA ASP A 397 25.32 8.44 -6.83
C ASP A 397 24.10 8.83 -7.68
N GLY A 398 24.14 8.50 -8.98
CA GLY A 398 23.07 8.79 -9.93
C GLY A 398 21.73 8.11 -9.65
N LYS A 399 21.68 7.11 -8.75
CA LYS A 399 20.44 6.49 -8.24
C LYS A 399 19.95 7.10 -6.93
N GLY A 400 20.67 8.06 -6.35
CA GLY A 400 20.37 8.66 -5.06
C GLY A 400 20.86 7.85 -3.85
N ARG A 401 21.65 6.78 -4.02
CA ARG A 401 22.18 5.98 -2.91
C ARG A 401 23.34 6.71 -2.24
N ILE A 402 23.46 6.62 -0.91
CA ILE A 402 24.53 7.26 -0.14
C ILE A 402 25.88 6.58 -0.46
N THR A 403 26.82 7.32 -1.06
CA THR A 403 28.16 6.83 -1.36
C THR A 403 29.23 7.34 -0.37
N ALA A 404 28.98 8.47 0.29
CA ALA A 404 29.81 8.95 1.39
C ALA A 404 28.95 9.64 2.45
N ILE A 405 29.34 9.47 3.71
CA ILE A 405 28.75 10.11 4.90
C ILE A 405 29.87 10.87 5.59
N GLN A 406 29.72 12.18 5.75
CA GLN A 406 30.65 12.98 6.55
C GLN A 406 30.00 13.28 7.90
N ASP A 407 30.62 12.92 9.00
CA ASP A 407 30.13 13.23 10.34
C ASP A 407 30.31 14.73 10.70
N ALA A 408 29.80 15.16 11.85
CA ALA A 408 29.93 16.53 12.33
C ALA A 408 31.38 16.94 12.64
N HIS A 409 32.33 15.99 12.71
CA HIS A 409 33.75 16.23 12.94
C HIS A 409 34.55 16.25 11.64
N GLY A 410 33.92 16.03 10.49
CA GLY A 410 34.56 16.04 9.17
C GLY A 410 35.12 14.70 8.72
N ASN A 411 34.92 13.60 9.48
CA ASN A 411 35.35 12.27 9.08
C ASN A 411 34.40 11.64 8.07
N TYR A 412 34.92 10.81 7.19
CA TYR A 412 34.13 10.20 6.13
C TYR A 412 33.98 8.69 6.32
N ARG A 413 32.75 8.18 6.07
CA ARG A 413 32.45 6.78 5.84
C ARG A 413 31.99 6.63 4.40
N TYR A 414 32.50 5.63 3.68
CA TYR A 414 32.19 5.40 2.26
C TYR A 414 31.41 4.10 2.07
N LEU A 415 30.41 4.13 1.20
CA LEU A 415 29.60 2.98 0.83
C LEU A 415 29.69 2.73 -0.68
N GLU A 416 29.92 1.50 -1.08
CA GLU A 416 29.93 1.06 -2.47
C GLU A 416 28.76 0.08 -2.70
N TYR A 417 28.15 0.14 -3.86
CA TYR A 417 26.98 -0.63 -4.19
C TYR A 417 27.16 -1.42 -5.48
N ASP A 418 26.53 -2.59 -5.55
CA ASP A 418 26.36 -3.31 -6.81
C ASP A 418 25.18 -2.72 -7.62
N PRO A 419 24.99 -3.15 -8.88
CA PRO A 419 23.87 -2.68 -9.71
C PRO A 419 22.46 -3.02 -9.17
N MET A 420 22.35 -3.93 -8.18
CA MET A 420 21.10 -4.27 -7.49
C MET A 420 20.89 -3.49 -6.19
N ASP A 421 21.65 -2.40 -5.99
CA ASP A 421 21.55 -1.49 -4.84
C ASP A 421 21.95 -2.11 -3.48
N ARG A 422 22.72 -3.21 -3.47
CA ARG A 422 23.23 -3.84 -2.25
C ARG A 422 24.60 -3.29 -1.93
N ILE A 423 24.89 -3.06 -0.64
CA ILE A 423 26.23 -2.59 -0.19
C ILE A 423 27.26 -3.70 -0.40
N VAL A 424 28.28 -3.46 -1.23
CA VAL A 424 29.40 -4.39 -1.48
C VAL A 424 30.67 -3.99 -0.76
N ALA A 425 30.78 -2.75 -0.33
CA ALA A 425 31.86 -2.32 0.57
C ALA A 425 31.41 -1.18 1.47
N ASP A 426 31.98 -1.16 2.66
CA ASP A 426 31.82 -0.14 3.70
C ASP A 426 33.23 0.19 4.23
N THR A 427 33.62 1.46 4.12
CA THR A 427 34.89 1.95 4.70
C THR A 427 34.53 2.94 5.79
N ASP A 428 34.89 2.61 7.03
CA ASP A 428 34.58 3.46 8.18
C ASP A 428 35.52 4.71 8.25
N GLU A 429 35.21 5.59 9.19
CA GLU A 429 35.93 6.86 9.42
C GLU A 429 37.41 6.68 9.79
N ASN A 430 37.83 5.47 10.20
CA ASN A 430 39.23 5.11 10.48
C ASN A 430 39.91 4.49 9.26
N GLY A 431 39.24 4.39 8.11
CA GLY A 431 39.72 3.79 6.88
C GLY A 431 39.67 2.26 6.86
N VAL A 432 38.98 1.63 7.83
CA VAL A 432 38.79 0.17 7.85
C VAL A 432 37.73 -0.21 6.83
N ARG A 433 38.15 -0.93 5.79
CA ARG A 433 37.23 -1.38 4.72
C ARG A 433 36.73 -2.79 4.97
N ARG A 434 35.42 -2.95 5.00
CA ARG A 434 34.70 -4.23 5.01
C ARG A 434 34.06 -4.46 3.63
N THR A 435 34.09 -5.69 3.15
CA THR A 435 33.48 -6.07 1.86
C THR A 435 32.41 -7.10 2.09
N TYR A 436 31.38 -7.07 1.23
CA TYR A 436 30.22 -7.93 1.30
C TYR A 436 30.01 -8.60 -0.05
N ALA A 437 29.74 -9.89 -0.03
CA ALA A 437 29.36 -10.66 -1.20
C ALA A 437 27.98 -11.27 -1.00
N TYR A 438 27.24 -11.42 -2.08
CA TYR A 438 25.87 -11.92 -2.07
C TYR A 438 25.70 -13.03 -3.09
N ASP A 439 24.90 -14.02 -2.75
CA ASP A 439 24.47 -15.02 -3.72
C ASP A 439 23.45 -14.44 -4.73
N ALA A 440 23.06 -15.24 -5.72
CA ALA A 440 22.09 -14.83 -6.75
C ALA A 440 20.69 -14.50 -6.18
N ARG A 441 20.36 -14.96 -4.98
CA ARG A 441 19.10 -14.66 -4.28
C ARG A 441 19.17 -13.39 -3.43
N GLY A 442 20.37 -12.79 -3.30
CA GLY A 442 20.59 -11.61 -2.49
C GLY A 442 20.95 -11.90 -1.03
N ASN A 443 21.21 -13.14 -0.64
CA ASN A 443 21.67 -13.46 0.71
C ASN A 443 23.15 -13.08 0.86
N LEU A 444 23.51 -12.47 2.00
CA LEU A 444 24.89 -12.16 2.33
C LEU A 444 25.68 -13.45 2.57
N ILE A 445 26.80 -13.65 1.85
CA ILE A 445 27.67 -14.84 1.94
C ILE A 445 29.08 -14.53 2.45
N GLN A 446 29.46 -13.22 2.54
CA GLN A 446 30.73 -12.76 3.08
C GLN A 446 30.60 -11.33 3.61
#